data_e1b84610b002c2cb9f5b186d486bd96d
#
_entry.id   e1b84610b002c2cb9f5b186d486bd96d
#
_cell.length_a   1.000
_cell.length_b   1.000
_cell.length_c   1.000
_cell.angle_alpha   90.00
_cell.angle_beta   90.00
_cell.angle_gamma   90.00
#
_symmetry.space_group_name_H-M   'P 1'
#
loop_
_entity.id
_entity.type
_entity.pdbx_description
1 polymer ?
#
loop_
_entity_poly.entity_id
_entity_poly.type
_entity_poly.pdbx_seq_one_letter_code
_entity_poly.pdbx_strand_id
1 'polypeptide(L)'
;APSMVPLLVEQNIRYFASDEEILAQTLGKSSDHFSGFLNDLYQPYKTRNLAVIFRDQYLSNLIGFQYQRWKASDAVDHLINEIKSGASRVHQEAPLVSIILDGENPWEYYPDNGIEFLKLLYERLSNDAEIETVRISDYLREHPPVKELDTIYAGSWINHNFSIWVGHNEDRQAWEYLAKARNELENKRT
;
A
#
# COMPACT_ATOMS: atom_id res chain seq x y z
N ALA A 1 8.61 -2.57 -9.73
CA ALA A 1 9.84 -2.28 -10.47
C ALA A 1 9.57 -1.23 -11.54
N PRO A 2 10.51 -0.32 -11.87
CA PRO A 2 10.29 0.72 -12.88
C PRO A 2 9.86 0.18 -14.25
N SER A 3 10.31 -1.00 -14.62
CA SER A 3 9.93 -1.68 -15.87
C SER A 3 8.46 -2.12 -15.94
N MET A 4 7.76 -2.17 -14.80
CA MET A 4 6.32 -2.50 -14.78
C MET A 4 5.44 -1.31 -15.19
N VAL A 5 5.92 -0.08 -14.99
CA VAL A 5 5.10 1.12 -15.24
C VAL A 5 4.60 1.20 -16.68
N PRO A 6 5.43 0.97 -17.74
CA PRO A 6 4.93 0.93 -19.10
C PRO A 6 3.85 -0.12 -19.34
N LEU A 7 4.01 -1.31 -18.78
CA LEU A 7 3.05 -2.40 -18.92
C LEU A 7 1.69 -2.07 -18.30
N LEU A 8 1.70 -1.40 -17.13
CA LEU A 8 0.47 -0.93 -16.49
C LEU A 8 -0.25 0.12 -17.36
N VAL A 9 0.48 1.02 -17.99
CA VAL A 9 -0.08 2.01 -18.93
C VAL A 9 -0.73 1.31 -20.13
N GLU A 10 -0.07 0.33 -20.72
CA GLU A 10 -0.60 -0.46 -21.85
C GLU A 10 -1.90 -1.19 -21.51
N GLN A 11 -2.06 -1.59 -20.23
CA GLN A 11 -3.26 -2.25 -19.74
C GLN A 11 -4.35 -1.28 -19.25
N ASN A 12 -4.22 0.04 -19.54
CA ASN A 12 -5.15 1.08 -19.11
C ASN A 12 -5.33 1.17 -17.58
N ILE A 13 -4.37 0.73 -16.81
CA ILE A 13 -4.33 0.96 -15.36
C ILE A 13 -4.13 2.46 -15.13
N ARG A 14 -4.88 3.04 -14.20
CA ARG A 14 -4.83 4.48 -13.92
C ARG A 14 -3.98 4.82 -12.70
N TYR A 15 -3.93 3.91 -11.76
CA TYR A 15 -3.13 4.06 -10.53
C TYR A 15 -2.68 2.70 -10.01
N PHE A 16 -1.66 2.71 -9.18
CA PHE A 16 -1.22 1.55 -8.42
C PHE A 16 -0.73 1.99 -7.04
N ALA A 17 -0.57 1.01 -6.15
CA ALA A 17 -0.05 1.24 -4.82
C ALA A 17 1.35 0.65 -4.65
N SER A 18 2.15 1.23 -3.76
CA SER A 18 3.43 0.70 -3.31
C SER A 18 3.59 0.92 -1.80
N ASP A 19 4.74 0.62 -1.26
CA ASP A 19 5.03 0.74 0.17
C ASP A 19 5.75 2.05 0.52
N GLU A 20 5.58 2.55 1.75
CA GLU A 20 6.21 3.80 2.21
C GLU A 20 7.73 3.75 2.14
N GLU A 21 8.35 2.59 2.43
CA GLU A 21 9.80 2.47 2.35
C GLU A 21 10.28 2.55 0.90
N ILE A 22 9.48 2.06 -0.06
CA ILE A 22 9.76 2.25 -1.50
C ILE A 22 9.72 3.74 -1.87
N LEU A 23 8.79 4.51 -1.28
CA LEU A 23 8.76 5.96 -1.44
C LEU A 23 10.01 6.60 -0.83
N ALA A 24 10.36 6.23 0.40
CA ALA A 24 11.53 6.75 1.10
C ALA A 24 12.81 6.52 0.30
N GLN A 25 13.04 5.30 -0.19
CA GLN A 25 14.16 4.94 -1.06
C GLN A 25 14.12 5.72 -2.39
N THR A 26 12.95 5.93 -2.96
CA THR A 26 12.77 6.71 -4.19
C THR A 26 13.19 8.17 -4.00
N LEU A 27 12.85 8.76 -2.84
CA LEU A 27 13.15 10.16 -2.51
C LEU A 27 14.53 10.36 -1.87
N GLY A 28 15.25 9.27 -1.54
CA GLY A 28 16.50 9.34 -0.79
C GLY A 28 16.32 9.89 0.64
N LYS A 29 15.19 9.56 1.29
CA LYS A 29 14.80 10.00 2.63
C LYS A 29 14.70 8.84 3.60
N SER A 30 14.62 9.15 4.90
CA SER A 30 14.17 8.20 5.91
C SER A 30 12.65 8.12 5.94
N SER A 31 12.09 6.94 6.17
CA SER A 31 10.66 6.69 6.38
C SER A 31 10.20 7.01 7.81
N ASP A 32 11.02 7.72 8.60
CA ASP A 32 10.65 8.11 9.95
C ASP A 32 9.49 9.11 9.95
N HIS A 33 8.35 8.70 10.49
CA HIS A 33 7.13 9.50 10.58
C HIS A 33 7.29 10.76 11.46
N PHE A 34 8.28 10.81 12.34
CA PHE A 34 8.58 11.98 13.17
C PHE A 34 9.48 13.00 12.47
N SER A 35 10.14 12.62 11.37
CA SER A 35 11.02 13.50 10.60
C SER A 35 10.31 14.35 9.54
N GLY A 36 8.97 14.36 9.51
CA GLY A 36 8.16 15.06 8.52
C GLY A 36 7.88 14.24 7.25
N PHE A 37 8.26 12.96 7.21
CA PHE A 37 8.05 12.07 6.09
C PHE A 37 6.56 11.87 5.74
N LEU A 38 5.65 12.01 6.70
CA LEU A 38 4.21 11.95 6.46
C LEU A 38 3.72 12.97 5.43
N ASN A 39 4.39 14.13 5.30
CA ASN A 39 4.09 15.11 4.24
C ASN A 39 4.38 14.55 2.83
N ASP A 40 5.29 13.61 2.71
CA ASP A 40 5.54 12.92 1.45
C ASP A 40 4.61 11.70 1.30
N LEU A 41 4.33 10.97 2.39
CA LEU A 41 3.56 9.74 2.37
C LEU A 41 2.07 9.96 2.07
N TYR A 42 1.46 10.99 2.67
CA TYR A 42 -0.01 11.20 2.63
C TYR A 42 -0.47 12.01 1.43
N GLN A 43 0.14 11.79 0.27
CA GLN A 43 -0.25 12.37 -1.00
C GLN A 43 0.01 11.41 -2.16
N PRO A 44 -0.75 11.51 -3.24
CA PRO A 44 -0.47 10.76 -4.45
C PRO A 44 0.67 11.40 -5.23
N TYR A 45 1.36 10.58 -6.01
CA TYR A 45 2.38 11.02 -6.97
C TYR A 45 2.01 10.60 -8.38
N LYS A 46 2.59 11.30 -9.36
CA LYS A 46 2.54 10.91 -10.76
C LYS A 46 3.84 10.25 -11.16
N THR A 47 3.77 9.16 -11.90
CA THR A 47 4.90 8.60 -12.60
C THR A 47 4.46 8.27 -14.04
N ARG A 48 5.05 8.94 -15.03
CA ARG A 48 4.53 8.92 -16.40
C ARG A 48 3.04 9.33 -16.42
N ASN A 49 2.15 8.43 -16.89
CA ASN A 49 0.71 8.68 -16.97
C ASN A 49 -0.10 7.94 -15.88
N LEU A 50 0.56 7.46 -14.82
CA LEU A 50 -0.06 6.75 -13.72
C LEU A 50 0.01 7.55 -12.44
N ALA A 51 -1.02 7.47 -11.62
CA ALA A 51 -0.92 7.87 -10.24
C ALA A 51 -0.34 6.72 -9.40
N VAL A 52 0.41 7.04 -8.37
CA VAL A 52 0.88 6.09 -7.37
C VAL A 52 0.60 6.62 -5.98
N ILE A 53 0.09 5.75 -5.14
CA ILE A 53 -0.13 5.98 -3.70
C ILE A 53 0.76 5.04 -2.91
N PHE A 54 1.05 5.42 -1.67
CA PHE A 54 1.94 4.64 -0.85
C PHE A 54 1.26 4.22 0.45
N ARG A 55 1.42 2.94 0.78
CA ARG A 55 0.90 2.31 1.99
C ARG A 55 1.58 2.91 3.22
N ASP A 56 0.81 3.33 4.20
CA ASP A 56 1.31 3.56 5.54
C ASP A 56 1.57 2.21 6.21
N GLN A 57 2.84 1.90 6.39
CA GLN A 57 3.28 0.62 6.92
C GLN A 57 2.93 0.49 8.41
N TYR A 58 3.09 1.57 9.16
CA TYR A 58 2.80 1.57 10.59
C TYR A 58 1.33 1.27 10.86
N LEU A 59 0.41 2.05 10.27
CA LEU A 59 -1.03 1.85 10.46
C LEU A 59 -1.50 0.48 9.94
N SER A 60 -0.97 0.04 8.81
CA SER A 60 -1.30 -1.27 8.26
C SER A 60 -0.79 -2.41 9.15
N ASN A 61 0.41 -2.28 9.71
CA ASN A 61 0.99 -3.29 10.61
C ASN A 61 0.29 -3.35 11.97
N LEU A 62 -0.30 -2.25 12.46
CA LEU A 62 -1.16 -2.29 13.64
C LEU A 62 -2.32 -3.28 13.44
N ILE A 63 -3.00 -3.20 12.30
CA ILE A 63 -4.07 -4.13 11.97
C ILE A 63 -3.52 -5.54 11.74
N GLY A 64 -2.49 -5.67 10.90
CA GLY A 64 -1.98 -6.98 10.49
C GLY A 64 -1.37 -7.81 11.62
N PHE A 65 -0.75 -7.16 12.63
CA PHE A 65 0.10 -7.89 13.59
C PHE A 65 -0.11 -7.55 15.06
N GLN A 66 -0.82 -6.48 15.41
CA GLN A 66 -0.96 -6.05 16.80
C GLN A 66 -2.38 -6.18 17.33
N TYR A 67 -3.37 -5.64 16.62
CA TYR A 67 -4.75 -5.53 17.12
C TYR A 67 -5.49 -6.85 17.28
N GLN A 68 -5.02 -7.92 16.65
CA GLN A 68 -5.54 -9.28 16.86
C GLN A 68 -5.56 -9.72 18.35
N ARG A 69 -4.74 -9.06 19.20
CA ARG A 69 -4.62 -9.36 20.64
C ARG A 69 -5.33 -8.34 21.51
N TRP A 70 -5.94 -7.33 20.91
CA TRP A 70 -6.61 -6.25 21.62
C TRP A 70 -8.12 -6.51 21.66
N LYS A 71 -8.81 -5.82 22.57
CA LYS A 71 -10.25 -5.70 22.49
C LYS A 71 -10.59 -4.86 21.24
N ALA A 72 -11.56 -5.29 20.44
CA ALA A 72 -11.87 -4.67 19.17
C ALA A 72 -12.17 -3.16 19.28
N SER A 73 -12.93 -2.75 20.34
CA SER A 73 -13.20 -1.32 20.58
C SER A 73 -11.93 -0.49 20.80
N ASP A 74 -11.01 -1.02 21.61
CA ASP A 74 -9.79 -0.30 21.99
C ASP A 74 -8.83 -0.20 20.79
N ALA A 75 -8.78 -1.26 19.97
CA ALA A 75 -8.00 -1.30 18.73
C ALA A 75 -8.52 -0.28 17.71
N VAL A 76 -9.84 -0.20 17.52
CA VAL A 76 -10.46 0.75 16.59
C VAL A 76 -10.27 2.19 17.07
N ASP A 77 -10.51 2.47 18.35
CA ASP A 77 -10.32 3.82 18.90
C ASP A 77 -8.86 4.26 18.79
N HIS A 78 -7.90 3.36 19.03
CA HIS A 78 -6.48 3.63 18.85
C HIS A 78 -6.15 3.91 17.38
N LEU A 79 -6.62 3.09 16.43
CA LEU A 79 -6.35 3.28 15.01
C LEU A 79 -6.86 4.64 14.50
N ILE A 80 -8.08 5.03 14.87
CA ILE A 80 -8.66 6.32 14.50
C ILE A 80 -7.83 7.49 15.06
N ASN A 81 -7.39 7.38 16.31
CA ASN A 81 -6.54 8.38 16.92
C ASN A 81 -5.17 8.48 16.22
N GLU A 82 -4.57 7.35 15.83
CA GLU A 82 -3.30 7.33 15.08
C GLU A 82 -3.46 7.96 13.68
N ILE A 83 -4.56 7.65 12.97
CA ILE A 83 -4.88 8.28 11.68
C ILE A 83 -4.96 9.80 11.83
N LYS A 84 -5.75 10.30 12.80
CA LYS A 84 -5.91 11.73 13.05
C LYS A 84 -4.60 12.39 13.49
N SER A 85 -3.85 11.74 14.38
CA SER A 85 -2.55 12.20 14.82
C SER A 85 -1.56 12.30 13.66
N GLY A 86 -1.52 11.31 12.76
CA GLY A 86 -0.70 11.37 11.55
C GLY A 86 -1.12 12.50 10.62
N ALA A 87 -2.42 12.59 10.32
CA ALA A 87 -2.98 13.61 9.44
C ALA A 87 -2.77 15.04 9.98
N SER A 88 -2.83 15.25 11.29
CA SER A 88 -2.62 16.58 11.90
C SER A 88 -1.17 17.11 11.79
N ARG A 89 -0.21 16.24 11.46
CA ARG A 89 1.21 16.59 11.30
C ARG A 89 1.59 16.95 9.86
N VAL A 90 0.66 16.86 8.93
CA VAL A 90 0.92 17.19 7.52
C VAL A 90 0.29 18.53 7.14
N HIS A 91 0.80 19.11 6.05
CA HIS A 91 0.40 20.45 5.60
C HIS A 91 -0.63 20.44 4.46
N GLN A 92 -0.99 19.26 3.94
CA GLN A 92 -2.01 19.14 2.90
C GLN A 92 -3.40 19.42 3.48
N GLU A 93 -4.27 20.06 2.71
CA GLU A 93 -5.67 20.29 3.10
C GLU A 93 -6.49 18.98 3.19
N ALA A 94 -6.19 18.02 2.31
CA ALA A 94 -6.85 16.72 2.25
C ALA A 94 -5.80 15.61 2.18
N PRO A 95 -5.16 15.24 3.31
CA PRO A 95 -4.15 14.18 3.32
C PRO A 95 -4.79 12.82 3.03
N LEU A 96 -4.17 12.05 2.15
CA LEU A 96 -4.58 10.68 1.81
C LEU A 96 -3.83 9.66 2.66
N VAL A 97 -4.49 9.12 3.66
CA VAL A 97 -3.95 8.02 4.48
C VAL A 97 -4.31 6.69 3.83
N SER A 98 -3.30 5.92 3.44
CA SER A 98 -3.50 4.66 2.70
C SER A 98 -3.13 3.45 3.57
N ILE A 99 -4.14 2.79 4.13
CA ILE A 99 -3.99 1.52 4.85
C ILE A 99 -4.20 0.39 3.85
N ILE A 100 -3.17 -0.41 3.61
CA ILE A 100 -3.18 -1.47 2.59
C ILE A 100 -2.74 -2.78 3.22
N LEU A 101 -3.58 -3.81 3.07
CA LEU A 101 -3.43 -5.13 3.66
C LEU A 101 -3.73 -6.21 2.61
N ASP A 102 -3.23 -7.42 2.85
CA ASP A 102 -3.76 -8.61 2.20
C ASP A 102 -5.23 -8.80 2.60
N GLY A 103 -6.06 -9.29 1.70
CA GLY A 103 -7.49 -9.41 1.95
C GLY A 103 -7.85 -10.48 2.98
N GLU A 104 -7.03 -11.52 3.11
CA GLU A 104 -7.28 -12.69 3.95
C GLU A 104 -6.38 -12.78 5.18
N ASN A 105 -5.06 -12.53 5.02
CA ASN A 105 -4.04 -12.84 6.01
C ASN A 105 -4.25 -12.25 7.41
N PRO A 106 -4.66 -10.99 7.59
CA PRO A 106 -4.81 -10.43 8.93
C PRO A 106 -5.84 -11.16 9.77
N TRP A 107 -6.93 -11.61 9.15
CA TRP A 107 -8.14 -12.03 9.83
C TRP A 107 -8.04 -13.44 10.45
N GLU A 108 -7.12 -14.28 9.96
CA GLU A 108 -6.87 -15.61 10.50
C GLU A 108 -6.52 -15.61 11.99
N TYR A 109 -5.96 -14.52 12.48
CA TYR A 109 -5.50 -14.39 13.87
C TYR A 109 -6.47 -13.60 14.76
N TYR A 110 -7.52 -13.03 14.19
CA TYR A 110 -8.53 -12.30 14.95
C TYR A 110 -9.64 -13.23 15.46
N PRO A 111 -10.23 -12.97 16.64
CA PRO A 111 -11.47 -13.62 17.05
C PRO A 111 -12.54 -13.47 15.96
N ASP A 112 -13.26 -14.55 15.67
CA ASP A 112 -14.32 -14.60 14.66
C ASP A 112 -13.93 -13.97 13.30
N ASN A 113 -12.68 -14.21 12.87
CA ASN A 113 -12.12 -13.67 11.62
C ASN A 113 -12.22 -12.14 11.51
N GLY A 114 -12.14 -11.43 12.62
CA GLY A 114 -12.11 -9.97 12.67
C GLY A 114 -13.47 -9.29 12.44
N ILE A 115 -14.57 -10.01 12.45
CA ILE A 115 -15.91 -9.44 12.18
C ILE A 115 -16.25 -8.29 13.12
N GLU A 116 -15.99 -8.44 14.43
CA GLU A 116 -16.27 -7.38 15.41
C GLU A 116 -15.41 -6.15 15.14
N PHE A 117 -14.10 -6.33 14.93
CA PHE A 117 -13.18 -5.24 14.60
C PHE A 117 -13.62 -4.49 13.34
N LEU A 118 -13.92 -5.21 12.26
CA LEU A 118 -14.31 -4.60 10.98
C LEU A 118 -15.64 -3.83 11.09
N LYS A 119 -16.64 -4.39 11.77
CA LYS A 119 -17.93 -3.70 12.01
C LYS A 119 -17.74 -2.41 12.77
N LEU A 120 -16.99 -2.43 13.86
CA LEU A 120 -16.71 -1.25 14.67
C LEU A 120 -15.88 -0.22 13.89
N LEU A 121 -14.88 -0.67 13.13
CA LEU A 121 -14.06 0.22 12.30
C LEU A 121 -14.91 0.97 11.27
N TYR A 122 -15.72 0.24 10.49
CA TYR A 122 -16.58 0.88 9.50
C TYR A 122 -17.64 1.79 10.13
N GLU A 123 -18.23 1.39 11.26
CA GLU A 123 -19.17 2.23 11.99
C GLU A 123 -18.52 3.54 12.46
N ARG A 124 -17.34 3.46 13.07
CA ARG A 124 -16.61 4.63 13.56
C ARG A 124 -16.18 5.55 12.42
N LEU A 125 -15.58 5.01 11.36
CA LEU A 125 -15.17 5.79 10.20
C LEU A 125 -16.35 6.48 9.50
N SER A 126 -17.50 5.80 9.40
CA SER A 126 -18.70 6.38 8.75
C SER A 126 -19.34 7.49 9.57
N ASN A 127 -19.12 7.53 10.88
CA ASN A 127 -19.70 8.53 11.78
C ASN A 127 -18.68 9.59 12.22
N ASP A 128 -17.43 9.51 11.77
CA ASP A 128 -16.38 10.46 12.13
C ASP A 128 -16.50 11.72 11.29
N ALA A 129 -16.53 12.89 11.93
CA ALA A 129 -16.67 14.17 11.24
C ALA A 129 -15.38 14.69 10.59
N GLU A 130 -14.23 14.11 10.93
CA GLU A 130 -12.91 14.56 10.46
C GLU A 130 -12.28 13.58 9.46
N ILE A 131 -12.88 12.40 9.28
CA ILE A 131 -12.37 11.35 8.38
C ILE A 131 -13.41 11.08 7.31
N GLU A 132 -13.00 11.17 6.06
CA GLU A 132 -13.78 10.73 4.91
C GLU A 132 -13.16 9.47 4.31
N THR A 133 -13.96 8.40 4.18
CA THR A 133 -13.54 7.20 3.45
C THR A 133 -13.83 7.36 1.98
N VAL A 134 -12.80 7.22 1.14
CA VAL A 134 -12.89 7.50 -0.29
C VAL A 134 -12.47 6.32 -1.14
N ARG A 135 -13.03 6.21 -2.33
CA ARG A 135 -12.44 5.37 -3.37
C ARG A 135 -11.25 6.10 -3.98
N ILE A 136 -10.14 5.42 -4.16
CA ILE A 136 -8.92 6.01 -4.74
C ILE A 136 -9.18 6.72 -6.07
N SER A 137 -10.01 6.14 -6.94
CA SER A 137 -10.37 6.76 -8.23
C SER A 137 -11.10 8.09 -8.10
N ASP A 138 -11.92 8.26 -7.07
CA ASP A 138 -12.67 9.48 -6.84
C ASP A 138 -11.77 10.53 -6.20
N TYR A 139 -10.98 10.15 -5.20
CA TYR A 139 -9.98 11.03 -4.62
C TYR A 139 -9.00 11.57 -5.67
N LEU A 140 -8.44 10.72 -6.55
CA LEU A 140 -7.51 11.14 -7.60
C LEU A 140 -8.13 12.04 -8.67
N ARG A 141 -9.45 11.99 -8.84
CA ARG A 141 -10.19 12.91 -9.74
C ARG A 141 -10.30 14.30 -9.14
N GLU A 142 -10.52 14.39 -7.83
CA GLU A 142 -10.70 15.64 -7.09
C GLU A 142 -9.38 16.25 -6.66
N HIS A 143 -8.40 15.40 -6.35
CA HIS A 143 -7.03 15.75 -5.92
C HIS A 143 -5.99 15.07 -6.82
N PRO A 144 -5.84 15.53 -8.08
CA PRO A 144 -4.86 14.93 -8.99
C PRO A 144 -3.45 15.11 -8.46
N PRO A 145 -2.54 14.14 -8.66
CA PRO A 145 -1.18 14.22 -8.15
C PRO A 145 -0.43 15.38 -8.80
N VAL A 146 0.19 16.22 -7.98
CA VAL A 146 0.99 17.38 -8.38
C VAL A 146 2.47 17.03 -8.47
N LYS A 147 2.96 16.21 -7.53
CA LYS A 147 4.36 15.79 -7.51
C LYS A 147 4.61 14.63 -8.47
N GLU A 148 5.74 14.67 -9.15
CA GLU A 148 6.16 13.64 -10.11
C GLU A 148 7.37 12.86 -9.60
N LEU A 149 7.39 11.57 -9.85
CA LEU A 149 8.52 10.68 -9.63
C LEU A 149 9.04 10.20 -10.98
N ASP A 150 10.27 10.57 -11.32
CA ASP A 150 10.93 10.13 -12.57
C ASP A 150 11.08 8.62 -12.63
N THR A 151 11.35 8.02 -11.47
CA THR A 151 11.47 6.58 -11.29
C THR A 151 10.93 6.17 -9.94
N ILE A 152 10.75 4.87 -9.73
CA ILE A 152 10.35 4.29 -8.44
C ILE A 152 11.38 3.23 -8.08
N TYR A 153 11.85 3.25 -6.84
CA TYR A 153 12.76 2.24 -6.33
C TYR A 153 12.25 0.83 -6.59
N ALA A 154 13.14 -0.06 -7.01
CA ALA A 154 12.79 -1.43 -7.38
C ALA A 154 12.78 -2.34 -6.15
N GLY A 155 11.62 -2.54 -5.57
CA GLY A 155 11.44 -3.39 -4.40
C GLY A 155 9.99 -3.79 -4.21
N SER A 156 9.75 -4.57 -3.16
CA SER A 156 8.43 -4.99 -2.69
C SER A 156 8.22 -4.51 -1.26
N TRP A 157 7.05 -4.69 -0.70
CA TRP A 157 6.76 -4.39 0.70
C TRP A 157 7.41 -5.37 1.70
N ILE A 158 8.00 -6.49 1.20
CA ILE A 158 8.72 -7.45 2.01
C ILE A 158 10.22 -7.17 1.89
N ASN A 159 10.85 -6.76 2.97
CA ASN A 159 12.28 -6.40 3.05
C ASN A 159 12.72 -5.38 2.00
N HIS A 160 11.77 -4.66 1.38
CA HIS A 160 11.98 -3.60 0.39
C HIS A 160 12.83 -4.00 -0.83
N ASN A 161 12.88 -5.30 -1.13
CA ASN A 161 13.59 -5.89 -2.27
C ASN A 161 12.78 -7.07 -2.86
N PHE A 162 13.37 -7.83 -3.77
CA PHE A 162 12.73 -8.99 -4.40
C PHE A 162 13.34 -10.33 -3.97
N SER A 163 14.17 -10.36 -2.93
CA SER A 163 14.92 -11.56 -2.55
C SER A 163 14.03 -12.76 -2.22
N ILE A 164 12.89 -12.51 -1.56
CA ILE A 164 11.91 -13.58 -1.24
C ILE A 164 11.24 -14.19 -2.47
N TRP A 165 11.27 -13.49 -3.62
CA TRP A 165 10.61 -13.92 -4.85
C TRP A 165 11.58 -14.55 -5.85
N VAL A 166 12.83 -14.07 -5.88
CA VAL A 166 13.83 -14.44 -6.89
C VAL A 166 15.27 -14.49 -6.33
N GLY A 167 15.44 -14.41 -5.01
CA GLY A 167 16.75 -14.33 -4.37
C GLY A 167 17.45 -15.67 -4.22
N HIS A 168 16.70 -16.74 -4.02
CA HIS A 168 17.26 -18.09 -3.83
C HIS A 168 17.40 -18.84 -5.15
N ASN A 169 18.28 -19.84 -5.18
CA ASN A 169 18.50 -20.64 -6.39
C ASN A 169 17.27 -21.43 -6.78
N GLU A 170 16.54 -21.96 -5.80
CA GLU A 170 15.32 -22.71 -5.97
C GLU A 170 14.21 -21.84 -6.61
N ASP A 171 14.07 -20.60 -6.16
CA ASP A 171 13.09 -19.67 -6.72
C ASP A 171 13.38 -19.41 -8.21
N ARG A 172 14.66 -19.16 -8.53
CA ARG A 172 15.08 -18.92 -9.93
C ARG A 172 14.84 -20.14 -10.82
N GLN A 173 15.14 -21.33 -10.32
CA GLN A 173 14.87 -22.57 -11.05
C GLN A 173 13.37 -22.78 -11.29
N ALA A 174 12.54 -22.51 -10.28
CA ALA A 174 11.09 -22.58 -10.43
C ALA A 174 10.58 -21.62 -11.51
N TRP A 175 11.05 -20.36 -11.52
CA TRP A 175 10.71 -19.40 -12.56
C TRP A 175 11.20 -19.83 -13.96
N GLU A 176 12.39 -20.43 -14.08
CA GLU A 176 12.91 -20.95 -15.33
C GLU A 176 12.05 -22.12 -15.86
N TYR A 177 11.60 -23.02 -14.99
CA TYR A 177 10.68 -24.10 -15.38
C TYR A 177 9.33 -23.57 -15.86
N LEU A 178 8.77 -22.58 -15.17
CA LEU A 178 7.52 -21.94 -15.58
C LEU A 178 7.67 -21.22 -16.94
N ALA A 179 8.76 -20.50 -17.14
CA ALA A 179 9.05 -19.84 -18.40
C ALA A 179 9.19 -20.85 -19.56
N LYS A 180 9.89 -21.98 -19.32
CA LYS A 180 10.02 -23.06 -20.30
C LYS A 180 8.68 -23.67 -20.63
N ALA A 181 7.87 -24.01 -19.63
CA ALA A 181 6.53 -24.58 -19.86
C ALA A 181 5.63 -23.63 -20.66
N ARG A 182 5.67 -22.32 -20.37
CA ARG A 182 4.94 -21.30 -21.12
C ARG A 182 5.38 -21.25 -22.59
N ASN A 183 6.68 -21.21 -22.84
CA ASN A 183 7.21 -21.17 -24.21
C ASN A 183 6.85 -22.42 -25.02
N GLU A 184 6.88 -23.60 -24.40
CA GLU A 184 6.43 -24.85 -25.06
C GLU A 184 4.93 -24.82 -25.38
N LEU A 185 4.10 -24.24 -24.49
CA LEU A 185 2.67 -24.08 -24.74
C LEU A 185 2.39 -23.09 -25.87
N GLU A 186 3.08 -21.98 -25.93
CA GLU A 186 2.96 -20.99 -27.01
C GLU A 186 3.35 -21.57 -28.36
N ASN A 187 4.46 -22.32 -28.41
CA ASN A 187 4.90 -23.01 -29.66
C ASN A 187 3.93 -24.08 -30.14
N LYS A 188 3.09 -24.65 -29.28
CA LYS A 188 2.07 -25.65 -29.67
C LYS A 188 0.74 -25.00 -30.08
N ARG A 189 0.54 -23.72 -29.85
CA ARG A 189 -0.66 -22.98 -30.25
C ARG A 189 -0.55 -22.35 -31.65
N THR A 190 0.67 -22.27 -32.16
CA THR A 190 0.98 -21.90 -33.56
C THR A 190 1.02 -23.12 -34.43
#